data_66dc4026e60b0113848148a79baf9510
#
_entry.id   66dc4026e60b0113848148a79baf9510
#
_cell.length_a   1.000
_cell.length_b   1.000
_cell.length_c   1.000
_cell.angle_alpha   90.00
_cell.angle_beta   90.00
_cell.angle_gamma   90.00
#
_symmetry.space_group_name_H-M   'P 1'
#
loop_
_entity.id
_entity.type
_entity.pdbx_description
1 polymer ?
#
loop_
_entity_poly.entity_id
_entity_poly.type
_entity_poly.pdbx_seq_one_letter_code
_entity_poly.pdbx_strand_id
1 'polypeptide(L)' 'MNLTEQLVELAEQIESSDPIDWGMLSINEHDAYMLIAGSVLDSYLGTEPDSRDMILLATVVKLTVENFVLNLKLMQK' A
#
# COMPACT_ATOMS: atom_id res chain seq x y z
N MET A 1 11.29 -9.13 10.93
CA MET A 1 10.34 -8.51 10.00
C MET A 1 11.12 -7.78 8.93
N ASN A 2 10.86 -8.05 7.65
CA ASN A 2 11.58 -7.39 6.58
C ASN A 2 10.99 -6.01 6.28
N LEU A 3 11.66 -5.25 5.43
CA LEU A 3 11.29 -3.87 5.15
C LEU A 3 9.91 -3.76 4.49
N THR A 4 9.59 -4.70 3.59
CA THR A 4 8.28 -4.74 2.93
C THR A 4 7.17 -4.93 3.95
N GLU A 5 7.34 -5.85 4.89
CA GLU A 5 6.33 -6.10 5.93
C GLU A 5 6.16 -4.90 6.84
N GLN A 6 7.24 -4.21 7.21
CA GLN A 6 7.17 -2.99 8.00
C GLN A 6 6.39 -1.91 7.27
N LEU A 7 6.64 -1.77 5.97
CA LEU A 7 5.96 -0.79 5.14
C LEU A 7 4.47 -1.09 5.03
N VAL A 8 4.12 -2.36 4.83
CA VAL A 8 2.71 -2.80 4.77
C VAL A 8 2.02 -2.50 6.10
N GLU A 9 2.66 -2.80 7.22
CA GLU A 9 2.07 -2.57 8.53
C GLU A 9 1.76 -1.08 8.75
N LEU A 10 2.68 -0.21 8.38
CA LEU A 10 2.46 1.24 8.48
C LEU A 10 1.33 1.69 7.55
N ALA A 11 1.29 1.17 6.32
CA ALA A 11 0.26 1.52 5.36
C ALA A 11 -1.13 1.07 5.83
N GLU A 12 -1.21 -0.11 6.43
CA GLU A 12 -2.47 -0.62 6.97
C GLU A 12 -2.93 0.21 8.17
N GLN A 13 -2.01 0.75 8.97
CA GLN A 13 -2.35 1.67 10.04
C GLN A 13 -2.93 2.97 9.48
N ILE A 14 -2.39 3.46 8.38
CA ILE A 14 -2.93 4.66 7.72
C ILE A 14 -4.34 4.36 7.20
N GLU A 15 -4.54 3.20 6.61
CA GLU A 15 -5.86 2.79 6.14
C GLU A 15 -6.89 2.71 7.28
N SER A 16 -6.48 2.30 8.47
CA SER A 16 -7.42 2.22 9.59
C SER A 16 -7.99 3.59 9.98
N SER A 17 -7.27 4.67 9.69
CA SER A 17 -7.74 6.04 9.93
C SER A 17 -8.50 6.63 8.75
N ASP A 18 -8.25 6.12 7.54
CA ASP A 18 -8.86 6.58 6.30
C ASP A 18 -9.11 5.37 5.41
N PRO A 19 -10.18 4.60 5.72
CA PRO A 19 -10.39 3.30 5.08
C PRO A 19 -10.61 3.38 3.58
N ILE A 20 -10.08 2.38 2.87
CA ILE A 20 -10.35 2.17 1.46
C ILE A 20 -11.66 1.40 1.34
N ASP A 21 -12.51 1.82 0.41
CA ASP A 21 -13.74 1.09 0.11
C ASP A 21 -13.42 -0.02 -0.90
N TRP A 22 -13.14 -1.22 -0.38
CA TRP A 22 -12.83 -2.38 -1.21
C TRP A 22 -14.06 -2.90 -1.97
N GLY A 23 -15.25 -2.56 -1.49
CA GLY A 23 -16.49 -2.98 -2.14
C GLY A 23 -16.63 -4.49 -2.14
N MET A 24 -17.00 -5.05 -3.30
CA MET A 24 -17.21 -6.49 -3.46
C MET A 24 -16.07 -7.16 -4.22
N LEU A 25 -14.89 -6.55 -4.21
CA LEU A 25 -13.72 -7.12 -4.88
C LEU A 25 -13.24 -8.38 -4.16
N SER A 26 -13.02 -9.45 -4.91
CA SER A 26 -12.54 -10.72 -4.38
C SER A 26 -11.01 -10.73 -4.36
N ILE A 27 -10.42 -9.81 -3.61
CA ILE A 27 -8.97 -9.64 -3.54
C ILE A 27 -8.55 -9.76 -2.07
N ASN A 28 -7.46 -10.48 -1.82
CA ASN A 28 -6.87 -10.48 -0.50
C ASN A 28 -6.19 -9.14 -0.28
N GLU A 29 -6.69 -8.37 0.68
CA GLU A 29 -6.22 -7.01 0.95
C GLU A 29 -4.75 -6.98 1.33
N HIS A 30 -4.34 -7.91 2.20
CA HIS A 30 -2.95 -7.97 2.65
C HIS A 30 -2.00 -8.29 1.49
N ASP A 31 -2.39 -9.21 0.59
CA ASP A 31 -1.57 -9.57 -0.56
C ASP A 31 -1.43 -8.38 -1.52
N ALA A 32 -2.49 -7.60 -1.71
CA ALA A 32 -2.43 -6.39 -2.52
C ALA A 32 -1.44 -5.38 -1.92
N TYR A 33 -1.49 -5.20 -0.60
CA TYR A 33 -0.53 -4.33 0.10
C TYR A 33 0.90 -4.82 -0.06
N MET A 34 1.13 -6.14 0.08
CA MET A 34 2.47 -6.70 -0.04
C MET A 34 3.05 -6.48 -1.44
N LEU A 35 2.25 -6.71 -2.47
CA LEU A 35 2.68 -6.54 -3.86
C LEU A 35 3.03 -5.09 -4.15
N ILE A 36 2.17 -4.17 -3.75
CA ILE A 36 2.36 -2.74 -4.03
C ILE A 36 3.51 -2.18 -3.19
N ALA A 37 3.63 -2.58 -1.93
CA ALA A 37 4.75 -2.16 -1.09
C ALA A 37 6.09 -2.62 -1.67
N GLY A 38 6.15 -3.84 -2.19
CA GLY A 38 7.35 -4.34 -2.86
C GLY A 38 7.72 -3.48 -4.06
N SER A 39 6.74 -3.12 -4.90
CA SER A 39 6.95 -2.26 -6.04
C SER A 39 7.44 -0.87 -5.65
N VAL A 40 6.85 -0.29 -4.61
CA VAL A 40 7.24 1.04 -4.13
C VAL A 40 8.68 1.02 -3.64
N LEU A 41 9.06 -0.01 -2.88
CA LEU A 41 10.44 -0.12 -2.39
C LEU A 41 11.43 -0.35 -3.52
N ASP A 42 11.06 -1.12 -4.54
CA ASP A 42 11.91 -1.34 -5.71
C ASP A 42 12.15 -0.04 -6.48
N SER A 43 11.22 0.88 -6.42
CA SER A 43 11.34 2.19 -7.07
C SER A 43 12.09 3.21 -6.23
N TYR A 44 12.36 2.90 -4.98
CA TYR A 44 13.08 3.79 -4.07
C TYR A 44 14.57 3.69 -4.34
N LEU A 45 15.17 4.79 -4.78
CA LEU A 45 16.55 4.84 -5.26
C LEU A 45 17.53 5.37 -4.20
N GLY A 46 17.29 5.10 -2.97
CA GLY A 46 18.16 5.58 -1.90
C GLY A 46 18.80 4.45 -1.12
N THR A 47 19.46 4.84 -0.06
CA THR A 47 19.89 3.91 0.97
C THR A 47 18.65 3.44 1.74
N GLU A 48 18.84 2.58 2.73
CA GLU A 48 17.74 2.12 3.56
C GLU A 48 16.93 3.30 4.11
N PRO A 49 15.59 3.33 3.93
CA PRO A 49 14.80 4.47 4.37
C PRO A 49 14.79 4.64 5.89
N ASP A 50 14.85 5.89 6.35
CA ASP A 50 14.71 6.19 7.78
C ASP A 50 13.21 6.20 8.17
N SER A 51 12.92 6.53 9.44
CA SER A 51 11.54 6.50 9.94
C SER A 51 10.62 7.49 9.21
N ARG A 52 11.15 8.65 8.83
CA ARG A 52 10.37 9.65 8.09
C ARG A 52 10.06 9.14 6.69
N ASP A 53 11.06 8.57 6.01
CA ASP A 53 10.89 8.01 4.68
C ASP A 53 9.89 6.87 4.70
N MET A 54 9.93 6.02 5.74
CA MET A 54 8.98 4.92 5.87
C MET A 54 7.54 5.43 5.96
N ILE A 55 7.31 6.52 6.68
CA ILE A 55 5.97 7.09 6.79
C ILE A 55 5.50 7.63 5.44
N LEU A 56 6.38 8.33 4.72
CA LEU A 56 6.05 8.84 3.39
C LEU A 56 5.79 7.70 2.40
N LEU A 57 6.63 6.67 2.42
CA LEU A 57 6.45 5.51 1.55
C LEU A 57 5.17 4.76 1.88
N ALA A 58 4.83 4.63 3.16
CA ALA A 58 3.59 3.98 3.58
C ALA A 58 2.37 4.75 3.08
N THR A 59 2.43 6.08 3.08
CA THR A 59 1.36 6.92 2.52
C THR A 59 1.22 6.68 1.02
N VAL A 60 2.34 6.60 0.30
CA VAL A 60 2.34 6.29 -1.14
C VAL A 60 1.73 4.91 -1.38
N VAL A 61 2.10 3.90 -0.57
CA VAL A 61 1.55 2.55 -0.70
C VAL A 61 0.03 2.59 -0.51
N LYS A 62 -0.45 3.23 0.56
CA LYS A 62 -1.89 3.29 0.84
C LYS A 62 -2.64 3.96 -0.31
N LEU A 63 -2.15 5.08 -0.81
CA LEU A 63 -2.79 5.81 -1.91
C LEU A 63 -2.73 5.01 -3.22
N THR A 64 -1.65 4.28 -3.45
CA THR A 64 -1.51 3.44 -4.64
C THR A 64 -2.47 2.26 -4.59
N VAL A 65 -2.63 1.63 -3.41
CA VAL A 65 -3.62 0.56 -3.22
C VAL A 65 -5.03 1.11 -3.47
N GLU A 66 -5.34 2.27 -2.92
CA GLU A 66 -6.65 2.90 -3.11
C GLU A 66 -6.92 3.17 -4.59
N ASN A 67 -5.94 3.71 -5.29
CA ASN A 67 -6.05 3.95 -6.73
C ASN A 67 -6.28 2.66 -7.52
N PHE A 68 -5.56 1.60 -7.15
CA PHE A 68 -5.72 0.28 -7.75
C PHE A 68 -7.15 -0.24 -7.55
N VAL A 69 -7.69 -0.12 -6.34
CA VAL A 69 -9.06 -0.55 -6.03
C VAL A 69 -10.08 0.25 -6.85
N LEU A 70 -9.90 1.57 -6.94
CA LEU A 70 -10.80 2.42 -7.72
C LEU A 70 -10.79 2.04 -9.21
N ASN A 71 -9.61 1.75 -9.75
CA ASN A 71 -9.49 1.33 -11.14
C ASN A 71 -10.18 -0.01 -11.40
N LEU A 72 -10.05 -0.96 -10.49
CA LEU A 72 -10.75 -2.24 -10.61
C LEU A 72 -12.25 -2.06 -10.59
N LYS A 73 -12.77 -1.19 -9.72
CA LYS A 73 -14.20 -0.92 -9.65
C LYS A 73 -14.72 -0.32 -10.96
N LEU A 74 -13.94 0.58 -11.56
CA LEU A 74 -14.31 1.18 -12.84
C LEU A 74 -14.35 0.13 -13.94
N MET A 75 -13.46 -0.85 -13.91
CA MET A 75 -13.40 -1.90 -14.92
C MET A 75 -14.53 -2.92 -14.78
N GLN A 76 -15.18 -2.98 -13.65
CA GLN A 76 -16.28 -3.94 -13.39
C GLN A 76 -17.65 -3.39 -13.76
N LYS A 77 -17.74 -2.20 -14.28
CA LYS A 77 -19.02 -1.63 -14.70
C LYS A 77 -19.50 -2.19 -16.03
#